data_3e0800c9088261982bed2cac489f2f2c
#
_entry.id   3e0800c9088261982bed2cac489f2f2c
#
_cell.length_a   1.000
_cell.length_b   1.000
_cell.length_c   1.000
_cell.angle_alpha   90.00
_cell.angle_beta   90.00
_cell.angle_gamma   90.00
#
_symmetry.space_group_name_H-M   'P 1'
#
loop_
_entity.id
_entity.type
_entity.pdbx_description
1 polymer ?
#
loop_
_entity_poly.entity_id
_entity_poly.type
_entity_poly.pdbx_seq_one_letter_code
_entity_poly.pdbx_strand_id
1 'polypeptide(L)'
;MKQPAIIKDIVSGGQQASQTTDERMIHPHTYIHPNARVATNVKIDPFSVIHQDVEIGEGTWIGSNVTIMEGARIGKNCRIFPGAVIAAIPQDLKFQGEYSNVFIGDNTTIREFVTVNRGTKDREKTSIGSNCLIQAYCHIAHDCIVGDWCVMSNNTQVAGHVIIEDYAILGGMCAIHQFVRIGKHSFLQGGALVGKDIPPYIKAGRLPLSYCGVNSVGLKRRGFSIDKINHILDIYRIIYNKGLNTSQALEFLEEEFSATDERDEIVTFIRESGRGIIKRFGKGNTDEDYPV
;
A
#
# COMPACT_ATOMS: atom_id res chain seq x y z
N MET A 1 3.17 -18.73 9.39
CA MET A 1 4.08 -18.28 8.31
C MET A 1 5.22 -17.46 8.90
N LYS A 2 6.48 -17.79 8.58
CA LYS A 2 7.62 -17.00 9.09
C LYS A 2 7.70 -15.69 8.31
N GLN A 3 7.81 -14.55 9.03
CA GLN A 3 8.02 -13.23 8.44
C GLN A 3 9.23 -13.26 7.49
N PRO A 4 9.18 -12.61 6.33
CA PRO A 4 10.38 -12.42 5.52
C PRO A 4 11.41 -11.62 6.32
N ALA A 5 12.64 -12.12 6.42
CA ALA A 5 13.72 -11.57 7.25
C ALA A 5 13.98 -10.06 7.01
N ILE A 6 13.76 -9.58 5.80
CA ILE A 6 13.98 -8.18 5.42
C ILE A 6 13.07 -7.19 6.17
N ILE A 7 11.82 -7.56 6.50
CA ILE A 7 10.91 -6.65 7.23
C ILE A 7 11.22 -6.68 8.72
N LYS A 8 11.67 -7.83 9.27
CA LYS A 8 12.07 -7.94 10.68
C LYS A 8 13.22 -7.00 11.04
N ASP A 9 14.27 -6.96 10.20
CA ASP A 9 15.47 -6.18 10.50
C ASP A 9 15.26 -4.66 10.34
N ILE A 10 14.34 -4.25 9.46
CA ILE A 10 13.98 -2.83 9.28
C ILE A 10 13.04 -2.34 10.39
N VAL A 11 12.15 -3.20 10.88
CA VAL A 11 11.19 -2.87 11.94
C VAL A 11 11.82 -3.02 13.34
N SER A 12 12.79 -3.91 13.52
CA SER A 12 13.50 -4.17 14.79
C SER A 12 14.72 -3.29 15.02
N GLY A 13 14.86 -2.14 14.33
CA GLY A 13 15.95 -1.19 14.51
C GLY A 13 16.26 -0.93 15.98
N GLY A 14 17.36 -1.52 16.42
CA GLY A 14 18.06 -1.60 17.68
C GLY A 14 17.51 -0.79 18.86
N GLN A 15 16.97 -1.48 19.81
CA GLN A 15 16.94 -1.00 21.20
C GLN A 15 17.99 -1.75 22.01
N GLN A 16 19.18 -1.16 22.15
CA GLN A 16 19.90 -1.22 23.41
C GLN A 16 19.63 0.08 24.15
N ALA A 17 18.59 0.09 24.97
CA ALA A 17 18.29 1.20 25.84
C ALA A 17 19.09 1.05 27.13
N SER A 18 19.95 2.01 27.42
CA SER A 18 20.41 2.30 28.79
C SER A 18 19.20 2.73 29.61
N GLN A 19 18.93 2.03 30.70
CA GLN A 19 17.93 2.40 31.71
C GLN A 19 18.31 3.74 32.34
N THR A 20 17.56 4.79 32.01
CA THR A 20 17.43 5.99 32.83
C THR A 20 15.95 6.22 33.09
N THR A 21 15.63 6.29 34.35
CA THR A 21 14.33 6.42 34.96
C THR A 21 13.63 7.74 34.63
N ASP A 22 12.34 7.65 34.39
CA ASP A 22 11.31 8.70 34.17
C ASP A 22 11.13 9.16 32.71
N GLU A 23 10.91 8.22 31.79
CA GLU A 23 10.36 8.57 30.48
C GLU A 23 8.85 8.67 30.57
N ARG A 24 8.35 9.89 30.71
CA ARG A 24 6.91 10.16 30.50
C ARG A 24 6.55 9.69 29.11
N MET A 25 5.61 8.75 29.00
CA MET A 25 5.16 8.19 27.72
C MET A 25 4.61 9.29 26.78
N ILE A 26 4.05 10.36 27.35
CA ILE A 26 3.55 11.52 26.60
C ILE A 26 4.37 12.75 27.01
N HIS A 27 5.06 13.35 26.02
CA HIS A 27 5.89 14.52 26.27
C HIS A 27 5.03 15.76 26.65
N PRO A 28 5.42 16.61 27.63
CA PRO A 28 4.60 17.74 28.09
C PRO A 28 4.33 18.80 27.03
N HIS A 29 5.12 18.90 25.96
CA HIS A 29 4.87 19.79 24.82
C HIS A 29 4.05 19.15 23.71
N THR A 30 3.22 18.16 24.01
CA THR A 30 2.28 17.53 23.09
C THR A 30 0.88 18.08 23.35
N TYR A 31 0.15 18.40 22.29
CA TYR A 31 -1.27 18.70 22.42
C TYR A 31 -2.12 17.45 22.10
N ILE A 32 -2.95 17.07 23.04
CA ILE A 32 -3.93 15.99 22.86
C ILE A 32 -5.31 16.56 23.19
N HIS A 33 -6.22 16.52 22.22
CA HIS A 33 -7.60 16.95 22.46
C HIS A 33 -8.28 16.04 23.50
N PRO A 34 -9.07 16.58 24.45
CA PRO A 34 -9.71 15.77 25.50
C PRO A 34 -10.60 14.62 25.01
N ASN A 35 -11.16 14.74 23.80
CA ASN A 35 -12.00 13.70 23.17
C ASN A 35 -11.20 12.67 22.38
N ALA A 36 -9.88 12.75 22.32
CA ALA A 36 -9.05 11.70 21.70
C ALA A 36 -8.95 10.48 22.64
N ARG A 37 -9.00 9.31 22.06
CA ARG A 37 -8.83 8.04 22.77
C ARG A 37 -7.43 7.47 22.53
N VAL A 38 -6.54 7.68 23.47
CA VAL A 38 -5.15 7.23 23.42
C VAL A 38 -4.94 6.13 24.46
N ALA A 39 -4.47 4.97 24.04
CA ALA A 39 -4.21 3.85 24.95
C ALA A 39 -3.08 4.19 25.94
N THR A 40 -3.07 3.50 27.09
CA THR A 40 -2.21 3.86 28.25
C THR A 40 -0.70 3.74 27.99
N ASN A 41 -0.28 2.86 27.08
CA ASN A 41 1.13 2.62 26.76
C ASN A 41 1.57 3.20 25.41
N VAL A 42 0.88 4.22 24.91
CA VAL A 42 1.27 4.96 23.71
C VAL A 42 2.35 5.97 24.08
N LYS A 43 3.44 5.99 23.31
CA LYS A 43 4.50 7.00 23.45
C LYS A 43 4.27 8.12 22.44
N ILE A 44 4.30 9.37 22.88
CA ILE A 44 4.15 10.56 22.02
C ILE A 44 5.27 11.54 22.30
N ASP A 45 6.09 11.80 21.28
CA ASP A 45 7.21 12.72 21.34
C ASP A 45 6.76 14.19 21.19
N PRO A 46 7.61 15.18 21.52
CA PRO A 46 7.22 16.60 21.62
C PRO A 46 6.69 17.19 20.31
N PHE A 47 5.86 18.23 20.49
CA PHE A 47 5.31 19.07 19.40
C PHE A 47 4.34 18.34 18.45
N SER A 48 3.84 17.19 18.86
CA SER A 48 2.80 16.48 18.11
C SER A 48 1.41 16.97 18.52
N VAL A 49 0.48 16.95 17.56
CA VAL A 49 -0.90 17.43 17.73
C VAL A 49 -1.86 16.30 17.43
N ILE A 50 -2.66 15.92 18.41
CA ILE A 50 -3.71 14.90 18.30
C ILE A 50 -5.07 15.60 18.43
N HIS A 51 -5.84 15.57 17.33
CA HIS A 51 -7.15 16.20 17.26
C HIS A 51 -8.24 15.40 17.97
N GLN A 52 -9.44 15.95 18.03
CA GLN A 52 -10.62 15.23 18.50
C GLN A 52 -10.94 14.03 17.60
N ASP A 53 -11.74 13.08 18.07
CA ASP A 53 -12.16 11.91 17.31
C ASP A 53 -10.99 11.10 16.71
N VAL A 54 -9.91 10.99 17.47
CA VAL A 54 -8.74 10.16 17.14
C VAL A 54 -8.68 8.96 18.10
N GLU A 55 -8.37 7.79 17.56
CA GLU A 55 -8.08 6.59 18.34
C GLU A 55 -6.66 6.07 18.04
N ILE A 56 -5.88 5.81 19.10
CA ILE A 56 -4.52 5.28 19.00
C ILE A 56 -4.39 4.04 19.88
N GLY A 57 -4.08 2.90 19.24
CA GLY A 57 -3.94 1.60 19.89
C GLY A 57 -2.64 1.45 20.68
N GLU A 58 -2.64 0.43 21.54
CA GLU A 58 -1.57 0.09 22.48
C GLU A 58 -0.21 -0.07 21.81
N GLY A 59 0.87 0.34 22.48
CA GLY A 59 2.26 0.16 22.05
C GLY A 59 2.66 1.04 20.85
N THR A 60 1.77 1.90 20.37
CA THR A 60 2.07 2.79 19.25
C THR A 60 2.98 3.93 19.67
N TRP A 61 3.92 4.27 18.82
CA TRP A 61 4.82 5.42 18.97
C TRP A 61 4.51 6.49 17.94
N ILE A 62 4.35 7.72 18.42
CA ILE A 62 4.14 8.94 17.63
C ILE A 62 5.38 9.81 17.79
N GLY A 63 6.11 10.01 16.69
CA GLY A 63 7.31 10.86 16.65
C GLY A 63 7.00 12.33 16.79
N SER A 64 8.03 13.17 16.90
CA SER A 64 7.89 14.62 17.04
C SER A 64 7.27 15.28 15.81
N ASN A 65 6.50 16.37 16.05
CA ASN A 65 5.88 17.16 14.97
C ASN A 65 4.93 16.34 14.07
N VAL A 66 4.31 15.31 14.59
CA VAL A 66 3.25 14.56 13.89
C VAL A 66 1.91 15.25 14.12
N THR A 67 1.09 15.35 13.07
CA THR A 67 -0.29 15.82 13.17
C THR A 67 -1.25 14.68 12.86
N ILE A 68 -2.08 14.32 13.83
CA ILE A 68 -3.14 13.31 13.65
C ILE A 68 -4.48 14.04 13.73
N MET A 69 -5.16 14.11 12.60
CA MET A 69 -6.41 14.85 12.46
C MET A 69 -7.62 13.97 12.75
N GLU A 70 -8.79 14.59 12.80
CA GLU A 70 -10.07 13.95 13.10
C GLU A 70 -10.36 12.77 12.19
N GLY A 71 -10.92 11.69 12.74
CA GLY A 71 -11.28 10.48 12.01
C GLY A 71 -10.15 9.46 11.89
N ALA A 72 -8.98 9.70 12.47
CA ALA A 72 -7.91 8.72 12.49
C ALA A 72 -8.19 7.56 13.47
N ARG A 73 -7.98 6.34 13.02
CA ARG A 73 -8.08 5.07 13.76
C ARG A 73 -6.79 4.30 13.56
N ILE A 74 -5.85 4.45 14.47
CA ILE A 74 -4.50 3.86 14.40
C ILE A 74 -4.46 2.61 15.29
N GLY A 75 -4.05 1.50 14.73
CA GLY A 75 -3.93 0.21 15.39
C GLY A 75 -2.81 0.15 16.44
N LYS A 76 -2.49 -1.06 16.87
CA LYS A 76 -1.49 -1.37 17.89
C LYS A 76 -0.09 -1.43 17.30
N ASN A 77 0.92 -1.10 18.13
CA ASN A 77 2.33 -1.22 17.80
C ASN A 77 2.74 -0.52 16.50
N CYS A 78 2.01 0.52 16.10
CA CYS A 78 2.35 1.34 14.96
C CYS A 78 3.51 2.29 15.28
N ARG A 79 4.20 2.73 14.23
CA ARG A 79 5.27 3.72 14.35
C ARG A 79 5.01 4.85 13.35
N ILE A 80 4.71 6.03 13.85
CA ILE A 80 4.44 7.22 13.05
C ILE A 80 5.60 8.19 13.22
N PHE A 81 6.37 8.38 12.18
CA PHE A 81 7.61 9.15 12.21
C PHE A 81 7.39 10.67 12.07
N PRO A 82 8.41 11.48 12.41
CA PRO A 82 8.28 12.93 12.46
C PRO A 82 7.75 13.56 11.16
N GLY A 83 6.90 14.57 11.33
CA GLY A 83 6.33 15.34 10.23
C GLY A 83 5.22 14.64 9.43
N ALA A 84 4.83 13.43 9.79
CA ALA A 84 3.69 12.77 9.16
C ALA A 84 2.38 13.48 9.48
N VAL A 85 1.45 13.51 8.51
CA VAL A 85 0.10 14.07 8.66
C VAL A 85 -0.93 12.99 8.33
N ILE A 86 -1.70 12.58 9.33
CA ILE A 86 -2.68 11.49 9.21
C ILE A 86 -4.10 12.06 9.28
N ALA A 87 -4.96 11.58 8.40
CA ALA A 87 -6.37 11.95 8.29
C ALA A 87 -6.62 13.41 7.91
N ALA A 88 -5.70 14.03 7.14
CA ALA A 88 -5.99 15.32 6.53
C ALA A 88 -7.24 15.23 5.64
N ILE A 89 -7.93 16.37 5.49
CA ILE A 89 -9.09 16.47 4.58
C ILE A 89 -8.67 16.09 3.16
N PRO A 90 -9.55 15.46 2.37
CA PRO A 90 -9.29 15.14 0.96
C PRO A 90 -8.88 16.36 0.16
N GLN A 91 -7.94 16.18 -0.78
CA GLN A 91 -7.58 17.21 -1.76
C GLN A 91 -8.48 17.10 -3.01
N ASP A 92 -9.71 16.67 -2.83
CA ASP A 92 -10.73 16.58 -3.87
C ASP A 92 -11.65 17.81 -3.82
N LEU A 93 -11.79 18.51 -4.95
CA LEU A 93 -12.68 19.66 -5.08
C LEU A 93 -14.16 19.34 -4.82
N LYS A 94 -14.54 18.06 -4.86
CA LYS A 94 -15.91 17.62 -4.56
C LYS A 94 -16.16 17.40 -3.06
N PHE A 95 -15.12 17.40 -2.23
CA PHE A 95 -15.25 17.21 -0.79
C PHE A 95 -16.02 18.39 -0.16
N GLN A 96 -17.08 18.08 0.59
CA GLN A 96 -17.98 19.07 1.17
C GLN A 96 -17.95 19.11 2.72
N GLY A 97 -16.96 18.44 3.32
CA GLY A 97 -16.83 18.36 4.78
C GLY A 97 -17.53 17.17 5.40
N GLU A 98 -17.91 16.17 4.61
CA GLU A 98 -18.53 14.93 5.09
C GLU A 98 -17.64 14.18 6.08
N TYR A 99 -18.26 13.47 7.01
CA TYR A 99 -17.56 12.64 7.98
C TYR A 99 -16.92 11.43 7.30
N SER A 100 -15.65 11.25 7.53
CA SER A 100 -14.91 10.12 6.98
C SER A 100 -13.66 9.81 7.81
N ASN A 101 -13.05 8.64 7.59
CA ASN A 101 -12.00 8.12 8.44
C ASN A 101 -10.73 7.76 7.69
N VAL A 102 -9.64 7.60 8.46
CA VAL A 102 -8.44 6.85 8.09
C VAL A 102 -8.26 5.69 9.05
N PHE A 103 -8.09 4.49 8.52
CA PHE A 103 -7.73 3.31 9.30
C PHE A 103 -6.28 2.90 8.99
N ILE A 104 -5.48 2.67 10.03
CA ILE A 104 -4.12 2.12 9.93
C ILE A 104 -4.08 0.87 10.79
N GLY A 105 -3.81 -0.28 10.17
CA GLY A 105 -3.73 -1.57 10.82
C GLY A 105 -2.48 -1.71 11.72
N ASP A 106 -2.47 -2.77 12.50
CA ASP A 106 -1.44 -3.04 13.52
C ASP A 106 -0.04 -3.21 12.93
N ASN A 107 0.99 -2.88 13.69
CA ASN A 107 2.41 -3.03 13.34
C ASN A 107 2.83 -2.27 12.07
N THR A 108 2.06 -1.30 11.64
CA THR A 108 2.36 -0.50 10.43
C THR A 108 3.28 0.66 10.77
N THR A 109 4.27 0.86 9.91
CA THR A 109 5.25 1.95 10.01
C THR A 109 4.98 3.01 8.95
N ILE A 110 4.71 4.22 9.39
CA ILE A 110 4.55 5.43 8.56
C ILE A 110 5.77 6.31 8.79
N ARG A 111 6.59 6.48 7.74
CA ARG A 111 7.84 7.23 7.82
C ARG A 111 7.62 8.75 7.72
N GLU A 112 8.74 9.47 7.72
CA GLU A 112 8.79 10.92 7.80
C GLU A 112 8.00 11.58 6.67
N PHE A 113 7.24 12.61 7.02
CA PHE A 113 6.50 13.46 6.07
C PHE A 113 5.52 12.71 5.15
N VAL A 114 5.09 11.52 5.54
CA VAL A 114 3.99 10.83 4.84
C VAL A 114 2.69 11.58 5.10
N THR A 115 1.87 11.69 4.06
CA THR A 115 0.52 12.26 4.19
C THR A 115 -0.53 11.23 3.80
N VAL A 116 -1.58 11.12 4.61
CA VAL A 116 -2.72 10.24 4.37
C VAL A 116 -4.00 11.05 4.50
N ASN A 117 -4.76 11.16 3.41
CA ASN A 117 -6.06 11.82 3.44
C ASN A 117 -7.16 10.85 3.88
N ARG A 118 -8.17 11.36 4.61
CA ARG A 118 -9.37 10.59 4.90
C ARG A 118 -10.24 10.40 3.66
N GLY A 119 -11.26 9.54 3.71
CA GLY A 119 -12.13 9.27 2.59
C GLY A 119 -13.06 10.42 2.22
N THR A 120 -13.76 10.29 1.12
CA THR A 120 -14.90 11.12 0.72
C THR A 120 -16.19 10.34 0.96
N LYS A 121 -17.34 10.92 0.59
CA LYS A 121 -18.64 10.24 0.65
C LYS A 121 -18.72 8.93 -0.14
N ASP A 122 -17.76 8.66 -1.02
CA ASP A 122 -17.78 7.48 -1.88
C ASP A 122 -17.49 6.20 -1.06
N ARG A 123 -16.40 6.20 -0.29
CA ARG A 123 -16.04 5.06 0.57
C ARG A 123 -16.04 5.41 2.05
N GLU A 124 -16.20 6.67 2.39
CA GLU A 124 -16.19 7.21 3.77
C GLU A 124 -14.90 6.88 4.54
N LYS A 125 -13.90 6.28 3.89
CA LYS A 125 -12.64 5.89 4.51
C LYS A 125 -11.50 5.72 3.52
N THR A 126 -10.29 5.97 4.01
CA THR A 126 -9.02 5.49 3.47
C THR A 126 -8.46 4.45 4.44
N SER A 127 -7.92 3.35 3.95
CA SER A 127 -7.39 2.29 4.81
C SER A 127 -6.00 1.83 4.39
N ILE A 128 -5.15 1.60 5.39
CA ILE A 128 -3.83 0.97 5.27
C ILE A 128 -3.86 -0.25 6.19
N GLY A 129 -3.52 -1.40 5.67
CA GLY A 129 -3.50 -2.67 6.40
C GLY A 129 -2.40 -2.75 7.44
N SER A 130 -2.25 -3.94 8.00
CA SER A 130 -1.28 -4.26 9.04
C SER A 130 0.09 -4.63 8.46
N ASN A 131 1.14 -4.46 9.26
CA ASN A 131 2.51 -4.83 8.90
C ASN A 131 3.06 -4.12 7.65
N CYS A 132 2.54 -2.97 7.31
CA CYS A 132 2.97 -2.17 6.18
C CYS A 132 4.18 -1.28 6.50
N LEU A 133 4.96 -0.96 5.48
CA LEU A 133 6.03 0.04 5.54
C LEU A 133 5.78 1.10 4.47
N ILE A 134 5.35 2.28 4.91
CA ILE A 134 5.16 3.45 4.06
C ILE A 134 6.35 4.37 4.27
N GLN A 135 7.27 4.44 3.31
CA GLN A 135 8.51 5.19 3.44
C GLN A 135 8.29 6.70 3.26
N ALA A 136 9.34 7.47 3.56
CA ALA A 136 9.26 8.92 3.66
C ALA A 136 8.71 9.59 2.38
N TYR A 137 7.97 10.68 2.60
CA TYR A 137 7.37 11.52 1.56
C TYR A 137 6.33 10.81 0.65
N CYS A 138 5.82 9.64 1.04
CA CYS A 138 4.70 9.02 0.34
C CYS A 138 3.41 9.81 0.59
N HIS A 139 2.53 9.82 -0.41
CA HIS A 139 1.17 10.33 -0.29
C HIS A 139 0.15 9.24 -0.60
N ILE A 140 -0.87 9.12 0.26
CA ILE A 140 -2.02 8.25 0.04
C ILE A 140 -3.26 9.12 0.07
N ALA A 141 -3.88 9.31 -1.10
CA ALA A 141 -5.07 10.13 -1.24
C ALA A 141 -6.33 9.43 -0.69
N HIS A 142 -7.44 10.15 -0.78
CA HIS A 142 -8.74 9.73 -0.28
C HIS A 142 -9.24 8.41 -0.91
N ASP A 143 -10.05 7.67 -0.17
CA ASP A 143 -10.73 6.45 -0.61
C ASP A 143 -9.79 5.32 -1.09
N CYS A 144 -8.50 5.40 -0.78
CA CYS A 144 -7.54 4.33 -1.06
C CYS A 144 -7.69 3.15 -0.10
N ILE A 145 -7.45 1.96 -0.62
CA ILE A 145 -7.35 0.71 0.16
C ILE A 145 -5.96 0.13 -0.07
N VAL A 146 -5.15 0.07 0.97
CA VAL A 146 -3.85 -0.61 0.97
C VAL A 146 -3.98 -1.84 1.85
N GLY A 147 -3.69 -3.01 1.31
CA GLY A 147 -3.73 -4.30 2.01
C GLY A 147 -2.59 -4.47 3.01
N ASP A 148 -2.48 -5.67 3.53
CA ASP A 148 -1.47 -6.03 4.53
C ASP A 148 -0.08 -6.26 3.89
N TRP A 149 0.98 -6.05 4.68
CA TRP A 149 2.35 -6.34 4.27
C TRP A 149 2.84 -5.58 3.04
N CYS A 150 2.20 -4.47 2.71
CA CYS A 150 2.62 -3.62 1.59
C CYS A 150 3.86 -2.79 1.94
N VAL A 151 4.69 -2.56 0.94
CA VAL A 151 5.84 -1.65 1.04
C VAL A 151 5.72 -0.58 -0.04
N MET A 152 5.69 0.68 0.37
CA MET A 152 5.77 1.83 -0.52
C MET A 152 7.09 2.55 -0.27
N SER A 153 7.96 2.56 -1.29
CA SER A 153 9.24 3.25 -1.17
C SER A 153 9.10 4.75 -1.31
N ASN A 154 10.13 5.50 -0.91
CA ASN A 154 10.14 6.95 -0.84
C ASN A 154 9.51 7.66 -2.05
N ASN A 155 8.75 8.73 -1.77
CA ASN A 155 8.11 9.58 -2.79
C ASN A 155 7.10 8.87 -3.69
N THR A 156 6.51 7.75 -3.27
CA THR A 156 5.39 7.13 -3.99
C THR A 156 4.13 7.97 -3.77
N GLN A 157 3.46 8.35 -4.87
CA GLN A 157 2.26 9.18 -4.88
C GLN A 157 1.07 8.35 -5.35
N VAL A 158 0.07 8.19 -4.50
CA VAL A 158 -1.12 7.38 -4.77
C VAL A 158 -2.33 8.30 -4.85
N ALA A 159 -2.93 8.40 -6.03
CA ALA A 159 -4.15 9.18 -6.24
C ALA A 159 -5.38 8.49 -5.62
N GLY A 160 -6.51 9.19 -5.62
CA GLY A 160 -7.74 8.69 -4.97
C GLY A 160 -8.27 7.36 -5.53
N HIS A 161 -8.99 6.61 -4.69
CA HIS A 161 -9.68 5.37 -5.03
C HIS A 161 -8.78 4.20 -5.47
N VAL A 162 -7.47 4.31 -5.33
CA VAL A 162 -6.53 3.22 -5.67
C VAL A 162 -6.68 2.06 -4.69
N ILE A 163 -6.60 0.84 -5.21
CA ILE A 163 -6.56 -0.39 -4.42
C ILE A 163 -5.19 -1.03 -4.59
N ILE A 164 -4.46 -1.22 -3.50
CA ILE A 164 -3.19 -1.93 -3.45
C ILE A 164 -3.41 -3.19 -2.60
N GLU A 165 -3.33 -4.35 -3.22
CA GLU A 165 -3.58 -5.62 -2.54
C GLU A 165 -2.34 -6.07 -1.74
N ASP A 166 -2.54 -7.10 -0.90
CA ASP A 166 -1.54 -7.57 0.05
C ASP A 166 -0.17 -7.88 -0.58
N TYR A 167 0.87 -7.64 0.18
CA TYR A 167 2.26 -7.93 -0.21
C TYR A 167 2.75 -7.21 -1.46
N ALA A 168 2.04 -6.22 -1.98
CA ALA A 168 2.53 -5.40 -3.09
C ALA A 168 3.74 -4.55 -2.64
N ILE A 169 4.71 -4.41 -3.52
CA ILE A 169 5.90 -3.58 -3.30
C ILE A 169 6.00 -2.54 -4.41
N LEU A 170 5.93 -1.28 -4.04
CA LEU A 170 6.07 -0.14 -4.93
C LEU A 170 7.46 0.47 -4.76
N GLY A 171 8.23 0.52 -5.84
CA GLY A 171 9.51 1.20 -5.89
C GLY A 171 9.37 2.71 -5.67
N GLY A 172 10.46 3.37 -5.32
CA GLY A 172 10.43 4.82 -5.05
C GLY A 172 10.01 5.65 -6.27
N MET A 173 9.42 6.82 -6.02
CA MET A 173 8.99 7.77 -7.05
C MET A 173 7.96 7.21 -8.04
N CYS A 174 7.12 6.26 -7.61
CA CYS A 174 5.99 5.81 -8.40
C CYS A 174 4.84 6.81 -8.31
N ALA A 175 4.13 7.03 -9.43
CA ALA A 175 2.89 7.80 -9.49
C ALA A 175 1.75 6.89 -9.96
N ILE A 176 0.75 6.71 -9.11
CA ILE A 176 -0.37 5.79 -9.33
C ILE A 176 -1.61 6.60 -9.65
N HIS A 177 -2.14 6.39 -10.85
CA HIS A 177 -3.35 7.08 -11.31
C HIS A 177 -4.59 6.64 -10.53
N GLN A 178 -5.55 7.55 -10.42
CA GLN A 178 -6.83 7.31 -9.76
C GLN A 178 -7.55 6.05 -10.30
N PHE A 179 -8.17 5.28 -9.40
CA PHE A 179 -8.89 4.03 -9.66
C PHE A 179 -8.05 2.84 -10.16
N VAL A 180 -6.73 2.94 -10.14
CA VAL A 180 -5.87 1.79 -10.46
C VAL A 180 -5.94 0.74 -9.36
N ARG A 181 -5.91 -0.53 -9.78
CA ARG A 181 -5.72 -1.69 -8.88
C ARG A 181 -4.32 -2.28 -9.06
N ILE A 182 -3.65 -2.53 -7.96
CA ILE A 182 -2.33 -3.18 -7.91
C ILE A 182 -2.50 -4.51 -7.18
N GLY A 183 -2.40 -5.61 -7.93
CA GLY A 183 -2.65 -6.95 -7.43
C GLY A 183 -1.59 -7.43 -6.44
N LYS A 184 -1.97 -8.40 -5.63
CA LYS A 184 -1.14 -8.92 -4.55
C LYS A 184 0.19 -9.48 -5.03
N HIS A 185 1.20 -9.43 -4.18
CA HIS A 185 2.55 -9.88 -4.47
C HIS A 185 3.22 -9.24 -5.69
N SER A 186 2.64 -8.21 -6.27
CA SER A 186 3.26 -7.50 -7.40
C SER A 186 4.45 -6.66 -6.94
N PHE A 187 5.33 -6.35 -7.88
CA PHE A 187 6.48 -5.48 -7.69
C PHE A 187 6.53 -4.42 -8.80
N LEU A 188 6.51 -3.16 -8.42
CA LEU A 188 6.68 -2.03 -9.33
C LEU A 188 8.10 -1.50 -9.25
N GLN A 189 8.74 -1.33 -10.41
CA GLN A 189 10.02 -0.65 -10.52
C GLN A 189 9.90 0.82 -10.09
N GLY A 190 10.94 1.38 -9.49
CA GLY A 190 10.98 2.80 -9.16
C GLY A 190 10.80 3.71 -10.38
N GLY A 191 10.15 4.84 -10.20
CA GLY A 191 9.82 5.79 -11.27
C GLY A 191 8.66 5.37 -12.17
N ALA A 192 7.86 4.37 -11.78
CA ALA A 192 6.75 3.87 -12.58
C ALA A 192 5.59 4.87 -12.61
N LEU A 193 5.10 5.21 -13.82
CA LEU A 193 3.85 5.91 -14.07
C LEU A 193 2.76 4.88 -14.35
N VAL A 194 1.82 4.71 -13.41
CA VAL A 194 0.87 3.60 -13.42
C VAL A 194 -0.52 4.09 -13.80
N GLY A 195 -0.89 3.95 -15.06
CA GLY A 195 -2.20 4.35 -15.60
C GLY A 195 -3.19 3.18 -15.80
N LYS A 196 -2.72 1.94 -15.70
CA LYS A 196 -3.51 0.70 -15.85
C LYS A 196 -3.29 -0.24 -14.68
N ASP A 197 -4.19 -1.21 -14.54
CA ASP A 197 -4.14 -2.17 -13.46
C ASP A 197 -2.93 -3.11 -13.59
N ILE A 198 -2.34 -3.45 -12.46
CA ILE A 198 -1.19 -4.33 -12.35
C ILE A 198 -1.67 -5.69 -11.82
N PRO A 199 -1.68 -6.75 -12.62
CA PRO A 199 -2.13 -8.06 -12.17
C PRO A 199 -1.29 -8.62 -11.01
N PRO A 200 -1.84 -9.56 -10.22
CA PRO A 200 -1.13 -10.18 -9.10
C PRO A 200 0.17 -10.88 -9.51
N TYR A 201 1.12 -11.03 -8.61
CA TYR A 201 2.34 -11.84 -8.73
C TYR A 201 3.38 -11.36 -9.75
N ILE A 202 3.18 -10.27 -10.47
CA ILE A 202 4.08 -9.83 -11.53
C ILE A 202 5.06 -8.74 -11.11
N LYS A 203 6.05 -8.53 -11.96
CA LYS A 203 6.88 -7.32 -11.98
C LYS A 203 6.40 -6.41 -13.09
N ALA A 204 6.25 -5.13 -12.77
CA ALA A 204 5.97 -4.07 -13.72
C ALA A 204 7.14 -3.08 -13.74
N GLY A 205 7.57 -2.67 -14.91
CA GLY A 205 8.70 -1.77 -15.08
C GLY A 205 8.80 -1.25 -16.51
N ARG A 206 9.90 -0.57 -16.82
CA ARG A 206 10.18 0.07 -18.12
C ARG A 206 9.36 1.34 -18.33
N LEU A 207 9.61 2.00 -19.45
CA LEU A 207 8.86 3.16 -19.96
C LEU A 207 8.55 2.90 -21.44
N PRO A 208 7.29 2.80 -21.84
CA PRO A 208 6.06 2.78 -21.01
C PRO A 208 6.02 1.58 -20.06
N LEU A 209 5.25 1.73 -18.96
CA LEU A 209 5.13 0.69 -17.94
C LEU A 209 4.58 -0.60 -18.54
N SER A 210 5.29 -1.69 -18.35
CA SER A 210 5.03 -2.95 -19.03
C SER A 210 5.27 -4.16 -18.13
N TYR A 211 4.66 -5.28 -18.49
CA TYR A 211 4.91 -6.56 -17.86
C TYR A 211 6.38 -6.98 -18.01
N CYS A 212 7.04 -7.26 -16.90
CA CYS A 212 8.46 -7.66 -16.80
C CYS A 212 8.65 -9.08 -16.21
N GLY A 213 7.65 -9.94 -16.38
CA GLY A 213 7.68 -11.30 -15.86
C GLY A 213 7.11 -11.43 -14.44
N VAL A 214 7.03 -12.66 -13.95
CA VAL A 214 6.55 -12.99 -12.61
C VAL A 214 7.57 -12.54 -11.55
N ASN A 215 7.09 -12.10 -10.38
CA ASN A 215 7.91 -11.73 -9.23
C ASN A 215 8.47 -12.96 -8.49
N SER A 216 9.14 -13.86 -9.22
CA SER A 216 9.62 -15.15 -8.71
C SER A 216 10.50 -15.01 -7.47
N VAL A 217 11.34 -13.97 -7.39
CA VAL A 217 12.19 -13.73 -6.22
C VAL A 217 11.35 -13.37 -5.00
N GLY A 218 10.38 -12.48 -5.16
CA GLY A 218 9.48 -12.08 -4.07
C GLY A 218 8.62 -13.24 -3.59
N LEU A 219 8.06 -14.02 -4.51
CA LEU A 219 7.27 -15.21 -4.20
C LEU A 219 8.08 -16.28 -3.47
N LYS A 220 9.30 -16.60 -3.95
CA LYS A 220 10.19 -17.54 -3.26
C LYS A 220 10.53 -17.10 -1.83
N ARG A 221 10.81 -15.83 -1.61
CA ARG A 221 11.07 -15.28 -0.26
C ARG A 221 9.87 -15.41 0.67
N ARG A 222 8.65 -15.46 0.13
CA ARG A 222 7.39 -15.63 0.86
C ARG A 222 6.93 -17.08 0.97
N GLY A 223 7.79 -18.04 0.54
CA GLY A 223 7.56 -19.48 0.74
C GLY A 223 6.72 -20.15 -0.35
N PHE A 224 6.52 -19.51 -1.50
CA PHE A 224 5.90 -20.18 -2.63
C PHE A 224 6.83 -21.29 -3.15
N SER A 225 6.28 -22.47 -3.40
CA SER A 225 7.03 -23.58 -4.00
C SER A 225 7.42 -23.25 -5.45
N ILE A 226 8.46 -23.92 -5.95
CA ILE A 226 8.89 -23.76 -7.34
C ILE A 226 7.76 -24.13 -8.31
N ASP A 227 6.99 -25.18 -8.01
CA ASP A 227 5.88 -25.62 -8.83
C ASP A 227 4.76 -24.57 -8.92
N LYS A 228 4.38 -23.95 -7.80
CA LYS A 228 3.43 -22.83 -7.80
C LYS A 228 3.94 -21.63 -8.62
N ILE A 229 5.21 -21.28 -8.47
CA ILE A 229 5.82 -20.19 -9.25
C ILE A 229 5.81 -20.52 -10.75
N ASN A 230 6.12 -21.76 -11.13
CA ASN A 230 6.08 -22.19 -12.52
C ASN A 230 4.65 -22.20 -13.08
N HIS A 231 3.69 -22.62 -12.28
CA HIS A 231 2.27 -22.55 -12.66
C HIS A 231 1.83 -21.10 -12.94
N ILE A 232 2.17 -20.15 -12.06
CA ILE A 232 1.91 -18.73 -12.29
C ILE A 232 2.63 -18.23 -13.56
N LEU A 233 3.86 -18.66 -13.80
CA LEU A 233 4.61 -18.32 -15.02
C LEU A 233 3.87 -18.80 -16.27
N ASP A 234 3.33 -20.02 -16.26
CA ASP A 234 2.61 -20.58 -17.41
C ASP A 234 1.30 -19.84 -17.66
N ILE A 235 0.56 -19.46 -16.63
CA ILE A 235 -0.62 -18.60 -16.74
C ILE A 235 -0.26 -17.29 -17.47
N TYR A 236 0.79 -16.60 -17.03
CA TYR A 236 1.19 -15.33 -17.64
C TYR A 236 1.82 -15.49 -19.03
N ARG A 237 2.37 -16.65 -19.38
CA ARG A 237 2.75 -16.98 -20.77
C ARG A 237 1.53 -17.03 -21.69
N ILE A 238 0.40 -17.57 -21.22
CA ILE A 238 -0.85 -17.56 -21.99
C ILE A 238 -1.34 -16.13 -22.18
N ILE A 239 -1.44 -15.34 -21.10
CA ILE A 239 -1.97 -13.98 -21.15
C ILE A 239 -1.13 -13.07 -22.06
N TYR A 240 0.19 -13.15 -22.01
CA TYR A 240 1.06 -12.17 -22.67
C TYR A 240 1.78 -12.69 -23.92
N ASN A 241 1.89 -14.00 -24.14
CA ASN A 241 2.78 -14.55 -25.17
C ASN A 241 2.08 -15.42 -26.21
N LYS A 242 0.84 -15.87 -25.98
CA LYS A 242 0.14 -16.81 -26.90
C LYS A 242 -0.52 -16.13 -28.10
N GLY A 243 -0.48 -14.78 -28.17
CA GLY A 243 -1.09 -14.02 -29.28
C GLY A 243 -2.62 -13.91 -29.20
N LEU A 244 -3.21 -14.33 -28.09
CA LEU A 244 -4.64 -14.19 -27.80
C LEU A 244 -4.94 -12.76 -27.29
N ASN A 245 -6.15 -12.27 -27.51
CA ASN A 245 -6.63 -11.11 -26.78
C ASN A 245 -6.94 -11.50 -25.31
N THR A 246 -7.14 -10.52 -24.44
CA THR A 246 -7.31 -10.76 -22.99
C THR A 246 -8.48 -11.71 -22.71
N SER A 247 -9.65 -11.51 -23.34
CA SER A 247 -10.84 -12.38 -23.11
C SER A 247 -10.57 -13.81 -23.54
N GLN A 248 -10.01 -14.01 -24.74
CA GLN A 248 -9.65 -15.34 -25.22
C GLN A 248 -8.61 -16.03 -24.34
N ALA A 249 -7.64 -15.29 -23.79
CA ALA A 249 -6.66 -15.83 -22.87
C ALA A 249 -7.31 -16.29 -21.55
N LEU A 250 -8.27 -15.54 -21.03
CA LEU A 250 -8.99 -15.93 -19.81
C LEU A 250 -9.86 -17.17 -20.04
N GLU A 251 -10.62 -17.23 -21.15
CA GLU A 251 -11.43 -18.40 -21.54
C GLU A 251 -10.53 -19.66 -21.66
N PHE A 252 -9.40 -19.53 -22.37
CA PHE A 252 -8.45 -20.62 -22.49
C PHE A 252 -7.91 -21.11 -21.13
N LEU A 253 -7.63 -20.19 -20.19
CA LEU A 253 -7.16 -20.54 -18.86
C LEU A 253 -8.23 -21.27 -18.05
N GLU A 254 -9.50 -20.91 -18.20
CA GLU A 254 -10.60 -21.57 -17.49
C GLU A 254 -10.90 -22.96 -18.03
N GLU A 255 -10.77 -23.17 -19.33
CA GLU A 255 -11.05 -24.44 -20.01
C GLU A 255 -9.91 -25.44 -19.89
N GLU A 256 -8.67 -24.99 -20.09
CA GLU A 256 -7.49 -25.87 -20.30
C GLU A 256 -6.53 -25.93 -19.11
N PHE A 257 -6.60 -24.98 -18.16
CA PHE A 257 -5.72 -24.97 -16.99
C PHE A 257 -6.43 -25.49 -15.74
N SER A 258 -5.71 -26.31 -14.96
CA SER A 258 -6.20 -26.80 -13.68
C SER A 258 -6.64 -25.64 -12.76
N ALA A 259 -7.77 -25.79 -12.12
CA ALA A 259 -8.27 -24.85 -11.13
C ALA A 259 -7.28 -24.79 -9.95
N THR A 260 -6.75 -23.60 -9.69
CA THR A 260 -5.91 -23.30 -8.51
C THR A 260 -6.27 -21.93 -8.00
N ASP A 261 -6.01 -21.68 -6.71
CA ASP A 261 -6.28 -20.39 -6.11
C ASP A 261 -5.58 -19.26 -6.90
N GLU A 262 -4.33 -19.48 -7.32
CA GLU A 262 -3.55 -18.49 -8.06
C GLU A 262 -4.12 -18.22 -9.46
N ARG A 263 -4.62 -19.26 -10.17
CA ARG A 263 -5.26 -19.09 -11.48
C ARG A 263 -6.54 -18.27 -11.33
N ASP A 264 -7.41 -18.71 -10.43
CA ASP A 264 -8.72 -18.10 -10.25
C ASP A 264 -8.62 -16.65 -9.82
N GLU A 265 -7.65 -16.34 -8.96
CA GLU A 265 -7.37 -14.97 -8.57
C GLU A 265 -6.87 -14.10 -9.72
N ILE A 266 -5.93 -14.59 -10.54
CA ILE A 266 -5.43 -13.85 -11.70
C ILE A 266 -6.57 -13.59 -12.70
N VAL A 267 -7.38 -14.62 -12.98
CA VAL A 267 -8.52 -14.52 -13.91
C VAL A 267 -9.54 -13.51 -13.40
N THR A 268 -9.94 -13.63 -12.12
CA THR A 268 -10.89 -12.71 -11.48
C THR A 268 -10.39 -11.28 -11.50
N PHE A 269 -9.14 -11.05 -11.08
CA PHE A 269 -8.54 -9.72 -11.09
C PHE A 269 -8.59 -9.07 -12.46
N ILE A 270 -8.20 -9.82 -13.51
CA ILE A 270 -8.15 -9.29 -14.89
C ILE A 270 -9.56 -9.05 -15.44
N ARG A 271 -10.51 -9.94 -15.16
CA ARG A 271 -11.90 -9.81 -15.59
C ARG A 271 -12.59 -8.58 -14.99
N GLU A 272 -12.30 -8.29 -13.74
CA GLU A 272 -12.84 -7.14 -13.01
C GLU A 272 -12.07 -5.84 -13.27
N SER A 273 -11.00 -5.86 -14.07
CA SER A 273 -10.18 -4.68 -14.33
C SER A 273 -10.94 -3.64 -15.16
N GLY A 274 -11.37 -2.56 -14.52
CA GLY A 274 -12.09 -1.45 -15.17
C GLY A 274 -11.18 -0.58 -16.04
N ARG A 275 -9.87 -0.54 -15.75
CA ARG A 275 -8.89 0.25 -16.49
C ARG A 275 -8.12 -0.56 -17.55
N GLY A 276 -8.34 -1.87 -17.62
CA GLY A 276 -7.51 -2.82 -18.34
C GLY A 276 -6.12 -2.97 -17.70
N ILE A 277 -5.47 -4.06 -18.00
CA ILE A 277 -4.15 -4.40 -17.45
C ILE A 277 -3.00 -3.82 -18.28
N ILE A 278 -1.82 -3.66 -17.66
CA ILE A 278 -0.59 -3.30 -18.39
C ILE A 278 -0.30 -4.31 -19.49
N LYS A 279 0.28 -3.83 -20.60
CA LYS A 279 0.66 -4.66 -21.73
C LYS A 279 2.08 -5.24 -21.58
N ARG A 280 2.43 -6.17 -22.43
CA ARG A 280 3.82 -6.59 -22.65
C ARG A 280 4.56 -5.49 -23.42
N PHE A 281 5.83 -5.26 -23.11
CA PHE A 281 6.68 -4.39 -23.90
C PHE A 281 6.82 -4.94 -25.32
N GLY A 282 6.47 -4.16 -26.33
CA GLY A 282 6.46 -4.56 -27.73
C GLY A 282 6.80 -3.43 -28.68
N LYS A 283 7.15 -3.75 -29.95
CA LYS A 283 7.24 -2.77 -31.03
C LYS A 283 5.84 -2.20 -31.27
N GLY A 284 5.63 -0.92 -31.02
CA GLY A 284 4.35 -0.21 -31.27
C GLY A 284 3.61 0.29 -30.05
N ASN A 285 4.24 0.37 -28.87
CA ASN A 285 3.70 1.18 -27.78
C ASN A 285 3.75 2.65 -28.21
N THR A 286 2.60 3.23 -28.50
CA THR A 286 2.44 4.63 -28.90
C THR A 286 2.11 5.47 -27.67
N ASP A 287 2.25 6.79 -27.77
CA ASP A 287 1.93 7.77 -26.71
C ASP A 287 0.45 7.69 -26.23
N GLU A 288 -0.42 6.98 -26.94
CA GLU A 288 -1.81 6.71 -26.55
C GLU A 288 -1.94 5.81 -25.29
N ASP A 289 -0.89 5.11 -24.88
CA ASP A 289 -0.86 4.34 -23.63
C ASP A 289 -0.63 5.23 -22.38
N TYR A 290 -0.47 6.54 -22.56
CA TYR A 290 -0.43 7.55 -21.49
C TYR A 290 -1.72 8.37 -21.51
N PRO A 291 -2.73 8.08 -20.70
CA PRO A 291 -3.83 9.00 -20.51
C PRO A 291 -3.28 10.26 -19.79
N VAL A 292 -3.31 11.38 -20.49
CA VAL A 292 -3.10 12.72 -19.92
C VAL A 292 -4.29 13.07 -19.03
#